data_9b4c5c77f95679cad1d38e8e8a3531e8
#
_entry.id   9b4c5c77f95679cad1d38e8e8a3531e8
#
_cell.length_a   1.000
_cell.length_b   1.000
_cell.length_c   1.000
_cell.angle_alpha   90.00
_cell.angle_beta   90.00
_cell.angle_gamma   90.00
#
_symmetry.space_group_name_H-M   'P 1'
#
loop_
_entity.id
_entity.type
_entity.pdbx_description
1 polymer ?
#
loop_
_entity_poly.entity_id
_entity_poly.type
_entity_poly.pdbx_seq_one_letter_code
_entity_poly.pdbx_strand_id
1 'polypeptide(L)'
;LASPGIVVREVDLTVGRVDTASDKVGALVGPFAKGAVDLPILVETEQDLLDNFGKPYSADKHYEYWMVASSYLSYGGPLRVVRADDDDLKNAFSGTAGSIKIKSTEHYNDLGYDGSTITGVTVAARNPGSWANNLKVAIIDDLADQVLTFGTLPTNIQVGFGITQAIPADTVLAGSGTTSLLSGHFKGIITEVDTTLKKVSVKILESVTEAGVSTSVDYQPNGIYKFGNTVATVHNNSGVATGTGSPSSNVDWFDSQAIQLTNSTINWNNIAERPGTSSFAAARDSRFDEVHVVVIDDTGEVTGNAGTVLEKHLGLSKAKDGLYSLGSPSYWRKYLYNNSTNIFAGGAPAGIVTTSFGAGATNYTLS
;
A
#
# COMPACT_ATOMS: atom_id res chain seq x y z
N LEU A 1 -6.90 -61.59 68.36
CA LEU A 1 -5.54 -61.06 68.47
C LEU A 1 -5.19 -60.46 67.09
N ALA A 2 -5.24 -59.19 66.97
CA ALA A 2 -4.80 -58.46 65.75
C ALA A 2 -3.27 -58.34 65.82
N SER A 3 -2.62 -58.87 64.83
CA SER A 3 -1.17 -58.77 64.63
C SER A 3 -0.84 -57.31 64.30
N PRO A 4 0.19 -56.69 64.87
CA PRO A 4 0.58 -55.38 64.51
C PRO A 4 1.16 -55.36 63.08
N GLY A 5 0.46 -54.73 62.14
CA GLY A 5 0.93 -54.53 60.78
C GLY A 5 1.81 -53.28 60.71
N ILE A 6 2.99 -53.43 60.15
CA ILE A 6 3.84 -52.30 59.80
C ILE A 6 3.32 -51.79 58.50
N VAL A 7 2.78 -50.56 58.46
CA VAL A 7 2.47 -49.84 57.19
C VAL A 7 3.71 -49.05 56.80
N VAL A 8 4.45 -49.51 55.81
CA VAL A 8 5.49 -48.73 55.18
C VAL A 8 4.84 -47.83 54.16
N ARG A 9 4.82 -46.53 54.43
CA ARG A 9 4.49 -45.50 53.44
C ARG A 9 5.80 -45.05 52.81
N GLU A 10 6.01 -45.44 51.60
CA GLU A 10 7.03 -44.84 50.77
C GLU A 10 6.56 -43.41 50.39
N VAL A 11 7.22 -42.41 50.92
CA VAL A 11 7.01 -41.03 50.52
C VAL A 11 8.08 -40.75 49.50
N ASP A 12 7.66 -40.72 48.25
CA ASP A 12 8.52 -40.28 47.14
C ASP A 12 8.78 -38.76 47.32
N LEU A 13 9.93 -38.43 47.87
CA LEU A 13 10.40 -37.06 48.03
C LEU A 13 10.95 -36.49 46.71
N THR A 14 10.96 -37.24 45.62
CA THR A 14 11.34 -36.74 44.30
C THR A 14 10.24 -35.95 43.59
N VAL A 15 9.00 -36.06 44.03
CA VAL A 15 7.86 -35.26 43.51
C VAL A 15 7.95 -33.76 43.85
N GLY A 16 8.91 -33.37 44.65
CA GLY A 16 9.18 -31.96 44.97
C GLY A 16 10.31 -31.31 44.18
N ARG A 17 10.86 -31.99 43.18
CA ARG A 17 11.76 -31.34 42.24
C ARG A 17 10.92 -30.49 41.30
N VAL A 18 10.71 -29.25 41.66
CA VAL A 18 10.36 -28.23 40.69
C VAL A 18 11.42 -28.37 39.59
N ASP A 19 10.97 -28.76 38.43
CA ASP A 19 11.83 -28.82 37.27
C ASP A 19 12.27 -27.40 36.96
N THR A 20 13.40 -26.99 37.58
CA THR A 20 14.02 -25.68 37.33
C THR A 20 14.51 -25.54 35.90
N ALA A 21 14.31 -26.56 35.05
CA ALA A 21 14.60 -26.52 33.63
C ALA A 21 13.47 -25.88 32.83
N SER A 22 12.25 -25.72 33.39
CA SER A 22 11.11 -25.15 32.63
C SER A 22 11.11 -23.62 32.59
N ASP A 23 11.96 -22.93 33.33
CA ASP A 23 11.93 -21.47 33.47
C ASP A 23 13.23 -20.81 33.00
N LYS A 24 13.73 -21.25 31.84
CA LYS A 24 14.93 -20.70 31.21
C LYS A 24 14.58 -19.55 30.26
N VAL A 25 13.75 -18.62 30.68
CA VAL A 25 13.52 -17.42 29.91
C VAL A 25 14.61 -16.40 30.25
N GLY A 26 15.53 -16.17 29.33
CA GLY A 26 16.52 -15.09 29.47
C GLY A 26 15.91 -13.71 29.25
N ALA A 27 16.61 -12.65 29.68
CA ALA A 27 16.24 -11.30 29.39
C ALA A 27 17.48 -10.51 28.92
N LEU A 28 17.31 -9.71 27.87
CA LEU A 28 18.35 -8.86 27.31
C LEU A 28 17.79 -7.48 27.00
N VAL A 29 18.48 -6.45 27.43
CA VAL A 29 18.22 -5.06 27.05
C VAL A 29 19.42 -4.56 26.26
N GLY A 30 19.17 -3.96 25.10
CA GLY A 30 20.26 -3.48 24.26
C GLY A 30 19.83 -2.57 23.12
N PRO A 31 20.79 -1.94 22.47
CA PRO A 31 20.57 -1.16 21.28
C PRO A 31 20.47 -2.10 20.07
N PHE A 32 19.29 -2.20 19.47
CA PHE A 32 19.05 -2.95 18.23
C PHE A 32 18.71 -2.00 17.09
N ALA A 33 19.00 -2.39 15.86
CA ALA A 33 18.78 -1.56 14.69
C ALA A 33 17.29 -1.31 14.39
N LYS A 34 16.47 -2.33 14.64
CA LYS A 34 15.03 -2.37 14.35
C LYS A 34 14.27 -2.82 15.60
N GLY A 35 12.97 -2.76 15.58
CA GLY A 35 12.08 -3.32 16.60
C GLY A 35 11.42 -2.28 17.49
N ALA A 36 10.39 -2.74 18.20
CA ALA A 36 9.69 -1.92 19.18
C ALA A 36 10.64 -1.50 20.31
N VAL A 37 10.50 -0.25 20.74
CA VAL A 37 11.32 0.36 21.79
C VAL A 37 10.58 0.26 23.11
N ASP A 38 11.30 0.00 24.20
CA ASP A 38 10.78 -0.14 25.58
C ASP A 38 9.71 -1.23 25.74
N LEU A 39 9.61 -2.18 24.81
CA LEU A 39 8.65 -3.26 24.84
C LEU A 39 9.37 -4.61 24.85
N PRO A 40 9.10 -5.49 25.85
CA PRO A 40 9.70 -6.82 25.90
C PRO A 40 9.06 -7.75 24.86
N ILE A 41 9.84 -8.16 23.87
CA ILE A 41 9.45 -9.09 22.82
C ILE A 41 10.01 -10.47 23.14
N LEU A 42 9.17 -11.50 23.12
CA LEU A 42 9.62 -12.89 23.24
C LEU A 42 10.19 -13.35 21.91
N VAL A 43 11.41 -13.87 21.97
CA VAL A 43 12.15 -14.39 20.81
C VAL A 43 12.51 -15.83 21.15
N GLU A 44 12.16 -16.75 20.28
CA GLU A 44 12.41 -18.19 20.48
C GLU A 44 13.47 -18.73 19.55
N THR A 45 13.66 -18.07 18.40
CA THR A 45 14.60 -18.47 17.36
C THR A 45 15.47 -17.30 16.90
N GLU A 46 16.61 -17.60 16.27
CA GLU A 46 17.45 -16.59 15.63
C GLU A 46 16.72 -15.86 14.48
N GLN A 47 15.82 -16.57 13.78
CA GLN A 47 14.99 -15.95 12.75
C GLN A 47 14.04 -14.92 13.35
N ASP A 48 13.39 -15.21 14.50
CA ASP A 48 12.56 -14.24 15.21
C ASP A 48 13.37 -13.03 15.64
N LEU A 49 14.65 -13.23 16.04
CA LEU A 49 15.54 -12.13 16.38
C LEU A 49 15.83 -11.24 15.17
N LEU A 50 16.10 -11.83 14.02
CA LEU A 50 16.31 -11.12 12.75
C LEU A 50 15.06 -10.32 12.34
N ASP A 51 13.89 -10.95 12.38
CA ASP A 51 12.64 -10.37 11.91
C ASP A 51 12.21 -9.18 12.78
N ASN A 52 12.37 -9.30 14.12
CA ASN A 52 11.97 -8.27 15.06
C ASN A 52 13.03 -7.18 15.25
N PHE A 53 14.30 -7.52 15.29
CA PHE A 53 15.38 -6.61 15.70
C PHE A 53 16.38 -6.28 14.61
N GLY A 54 16.22 -6.86 13.42
CA GLY A 54 17.05 -6.61 12.26
C GLY A 54 18.39 -7.33 12.29
N LYS A 55 19.25 -7.00 11.34
CA LYS A 55 20.57 -7.63 11.15
C LYS A 55 21.59 -7.12 12.17
N PRO A 56 22.60 -7.93 12.52
CA PRO A 56 23.75 -7.45 13.28
C PRO A 56 24.63 -6.54 12.39
N TYR A 57 25.06 -5.42 12.94
CA TYR A 57 26.03 -4.54 12.29
C TYR A 57 27.43 -4.80 12.85
N SER A 58 28.39 -5.19 12.01
CA SER A 58 29.75 -5.56 12.43
C SER A 58 30.59 -4.38 12.92
N ALA A 59 30.24 -3.16 12.58
CA ALA A 59 30.98 -1.94 12.94
C ALA A 59 30.32 -1.13 14.04
N ASP A 60 29.23 -1.58 14.63
CA ASP A 60 28.42 -0.87 15.60
C ASP A 60 28.25 -1.67 16.89
N LYS A 61 27.94 -0.99 18.00
CA LYS A 61 27.66 -1.59 19.31
C LYS A 61 26.49 -2.58 19.30
N HIS A 62 25.59 -2.50 18.33
CA HIS A 62 24.50 -3.43 18.12
C HIS A 62 24.97 -4.87 17.88
N TYR A 63 26.13 -5.05 17.26
CA TYR A 63 26.67 -6.37 16.93
C TYR A 63 26.87 -7.23 18.17
N GLU A 64 27.46 -6.68 19.24
CA GLU A 64 27.73 -7.42 20.47
C GLU A 64 26.44 -7.92 21.12
N TYR A 65 25.43 -7.07 21.27
CA TYR A 65 24.15 -7.44 21.85
C TYR A 65 23.42 -8.47 21.01
N TRP A 66 23.46 -8.31 19.69
CA TRP A 66 22.85 -9.24 18.77
C TRP A 66 23.49 -10.62 18.86
N MET A 67 24.80 -10.73 18.89
CA MET A 67 25.55 -11.97 18.99
C MET A 67 25.34 -12.66 20.34
N VAL A 68 25.21 -11.92 21.42
CA VAL A 68 24.86 -12.46 22.75
C VAL A 68 23.47 -13.07 22.72
N ALA A 69 22.47 -12.38 22.11
CA ALA A 69 21.13 -12.90 21.95
C ALA A 69 21.11 -14.19 21.13
N SER A 70 21.74 -14.19 19.95
CA SER A 70 21.86 -15.35 19.08
C SER A 70 22.52 -16.54 19.77
N SER A 71 23.63 -16.29 20.47
CA SER A 71 24.32 -17.33 21.24
C SER A 71 23.43 -17.94 22.33
N TYR A 72 22.66 -17.12 23.06
CA TYR A 72 21.73 -17.61 24.05
C TYR A 72 20.62 -18.49 23.42
N LEU A 73 20.04 -18.05 22.32
CA LEU A 73 19.00 -18.79 21.61
C LEU A 73 19.50 -20.14 21.08
N SER A 74 20.80 -20.23 20.73
CA SER A 74 21.41 -21.48 20.26
C SER A 74 21.43 -22.58 21.34
N TYR A 75 21.33 -22.22 22.63
CA TYR A 75 21.18 -23.18 23.74
C TYR A 75 19.73 -23.61 23.98
N GLY A 76 18.77 -23.14 23.15
CA GLY A 76 17.37 -23.59 23.16
C GLY A 76 16.50 -22.95 24.26
N GLY A 77 16.92 -21.81 24.83
CA GLY A 77 16.11 -21.04 25.79
C GLY A 77 15.43 -19.85 25.11
N PRO A 78 14.14 -19.59 25.38
CA PRO A 78 13.50 -18.37 24.89
C PRO A 78 14.09 -17.13 25.57
N LEU A 79 14.14 -16.02 24.82
CA LEU A 79 14.73 -14.76 25.27
C LEU A 79 13.70 -13.61 25.20
N ARG A 80 13.53 -12.86 26.28
CA ARG A 80 12.84 -11.58 26.23
C ARG A 80 13.82 -10.47 25.90
N VAL A 81 13.65 -9.87 24.73
CA VAL A 81 14.51 -8.80 24.24
C VAL A 81 13.77 -7.46 24.35
N VAL A 82 14.43 -6.46 24.93
CA VAL A 82 13.96 -5.08 25.00
C VAL A 82 14.94 -4.21 24.26
N ARG A 83 14.46 -3.49 23.27
CA ARG A 83 15.25 -2.46 22.60
C ARG A 83 15.25 -1.20 23.45
N ALA A 84 16.45 -0.74 23.82
CA ALA A 84 16.62 0.48 24.57
C ALA A 84 16.17 1.71 23.77
N ASP A 85 15.55 2.68 24.43
CA ASP A 85 15.25 3.99 23.84
C ASP A 85 16.49 4.88 23.82
N ASP A 86 16.47 5.84 22.89
CA ASP A 86 17.42 6.93 22.79
C ASP A 86 16.63 8.17 22.34
N ASP A 87 16.96 9.34 22.87
CA ASP A 87 16.27 10.60 22.57
C ASP A 87 16.36 10.97 21.10
N ASP A 88 17.43 10.57 20.43
CA ASP A 88 17.66 10.82 19.01
C ASP A 88 16.98 9.81 18.07
N LEU A 89 16.38 8.73 18.59
CA LEU A 89 15.68 7.76 17.77
C LEU A 89 14.44 8.39 17.11
N LYS A 90 14.37 8.25 15.78
CA LYS A 90 13.29 8.74 14.93
C LYS A 90 12.87 7.65 13.95
N ASN A 91 11.59 7.68 13.53
CA ASN A 91 11.12 6.83 12.45
C ASN A 91 11.45 7.49 11.12
N ALA A 92 11.94 6.72 10.17
CA ALA A 92 11.99 7.14 8.78
C ALA A 92 10.56 7.35 8.27
N PHE A 93 10.32 8.42 7.54
CA PHE A 93 8.98 8.74 7.04
C PHE A 93 9.06 9.49 5.72
N SER A 94 7.93 9.60 5.04
CA SER A 94 7.73 10.48 3.88
C SER A 94 6.67 11.52 4.20
N GLY A 95 6.98 12.78 3.98
CA GLY A 95 6.06 13.89 4.26
C GLY A 95 6.79 15.19 4.55
N THR A 96 6.11 16.12 5.22
CA THR A 96 6.60 17.46 5.55
C THR A 96 6.83 17.68 7.05
N ALA A 97 6.64 16.65 7.89
CA ALA A 97 6.93 16.73 9.31
C ALA A 97 8.42 16.96 9.56
N GLY A 98 8.78 17.63 10.65
CA GLY A 98 10.17 17.81 11.03
C GLY A 98 10.83 16.53 11.57
N SER A 99 10.09 15.76 12.35
CA SER A 99 10.49 14.45 12.86
C SER A 99 9.28 13.72 13.43
N ILE A 100 9.40 12.40 13.54
CA ILE A 100 8.36 11.57 14.17
C ILE A 100 9.04 10.47 14.99
N LYS A 101 8.45 10.12 16.14
CA LYS A 101 8.88 9.01 16.99
C LYS A 101 7.69 8.17 17.40
N ILE A 102 7.59 6.97 16.85
CA ILE A 102 6.60 5.95 17.18
C ILE A 102 7.37 4.74 17.68
N LYS A 103 7.35 4.49 18.97
CA LYS A 103 8.15 3.46 19.62
C LYS A 103 7.63 2.05 19.37
N SER A 104 6.30 1.89 19.36
CA SER A 104 5.60 0.62 19.20
C SER A 104 4.19 0.83 18.68
N THR A 105 3.44 -0.25 18.47
CA THR A 105 2.02 -0.17 18.09
C THR A 105 1.16 0.41 19.22
N GLU A 106 1.49 0.09 20.48
CA GLU A 106 0.83 0.66 21.65
C GLU A 106 1.05 2.17 21.69
N HIS A 107 2.28 2.63 21.53
CA HIS A 107 2.60 4.07 21.49
C HIS A 107 1.90 4.78 20.32
N TYR A 108 1.73 4.12 19.16
CA TYR A 108 0.94 4.65 18.04
C TYR A 108 -0.52 4.92 18.45
N ASN A 109 -1.11 4.00 19.23
CA ASN A 109 -2.47 4.14 19.75
C ASN A 109 -2.55 5.22 20.83
N ASP A 110 -1.58 5.28 21.75
CA ASP A 110 -1.51 6.31 22.81
C ASP A 110 -1.42 7.73 22.23
N LEU A 111 -0.78 7.87 21.06
CA LEU A 111 -0.72 9.13 20.31
C LEU A 111 -2.03 9.44 19.55
N GLY A 112 -3.02 8.54 19.57
CA GLY A 112 -4.30 8.69 18.89
C GLY A 112 -4.23 8.56 17.38
N TYR A 113 -3.15 7.96 16.83
CA TYR A 113 -2.96 7.82 15.40
C TYR A 113 -3.80 6.70 14.77
N ASP A 114 -4.36 5.81 15.57
CA ASP A 114 -5.32 4.79 15.12
C ASP A 114 -6.64 5.41 14.62
N GLY A 115 -7.07 6.52 15.22
CA GLY A 115 -8.28 7.27 14.86
C GLY A 115 -8.05 8.53 14.03
N SER A 116 -6.82 9.05 13.97
CA SER A 116 -6.50 10.32 13.31
C SER A 116 -5.32 10.18 12.31
N THR A 117 -5.19 11.15 11.42
CA THR A 117 -4.01 11.26 10.55
C THR A 117 -2.81 11.80 11.31
N ILE A 118 -1.62 11.41 10.90
CA ILE A 118 -0.37 11.96 11.42
C ILE A 118 -0.05 13.23 10.61
N THR A 119 -0.03 14.37 11.27
CA THR A 119 0.18 15.66 10.60
C THR A 119 1.53 15.70 9.88
N GLY A 120 1.51 16.01 8.60
CA GLY A 120 2.71 16.13 7.78
C GLY A 120 3.41 14.80 7.45
N VAL A 121 2.78 13.66 7.70
CA VAL A 121 3.31 12.33 7.39
C VAL A 121 2.37 11.60 6.45
N THR A 122 2.87 11.13 5.33
CA THR A 122 2.12 10.27 4.40
C THR A 122 2.28 8.81 4.78
N VAL A 123 3.52 8.37 4.95
CA VAL A 123 3.88 7.01 5.37
C VAL A 123 5.04 7.11 6.34
N ALA A 124 5.04 6.31 7.39
CA ALA A 124 6.14 6.20 8.36
C ALA A 124 6.55 4.75 8.56
N ALA A 125 7.82 4.54 8.87
CA ALA A 125 8.29 3.23 9.31
C ALA A 125 7.62 2.82 10.63
N ARG A 126 7.40 1.53 10.81
CA ARG A 126 6.70 1.01 11.99
C ARG A 126 7.48 1.17 13.28
N ASN A 127 8.81 1.16 13.19
CA ASN A 127 9.71 1.31 14.31
C ASN A 127 10.78 2.36 14.01
N PRO A 128 11.31 3.06 15.01
CA PRO A 128 12.36 4.03 14.78
C PRO A 128 13.70 3.39 14.42
N GLY A 129 14.54 4.14 13.73
CA GLY A 129 15.90 3.76 13.35
C GLY A 129 16.15 3.87 11.85
N SER A 130 17.41 3.90 11.48
CA SER A 130 17.88 4.05 10.09
C SER A 130 17.61 2.83 9.20
N TRP A 131 17.19 1.71 9.77
CA TRP A 131 16.89 0.47 9.03
C TRP A 131 15.85 0.67 7.92
N ALA A 132 14.95 1.64 8.10
CA ALA A 132 13.87 1.93 7.17
C ALA A 132 14.20 3.08 6.19
N ASN A 133 15.38 3.67 6.30
CA ASN A 133 15.84 4.65 5.33
C ASN A 133 15.93 3.97 3.95
N ASN A 134 15.48 4.68 2.94
CA ASN A 134 15.40 4.18 1.55
C ASN A 134 14.37 3.04 1.31
N LEU A 135 13.50 2.72 2.27
CA LEU A 135 12.32 1.95 1.91
C LEU A 135 11.47 2.74 0.92
N LYS A 136 11.08 2.09 -0.15
CA LYS A 136 10.17 2.66 -1.15
C LYS A 136 8.75 2.16 -0.87
N VAL A 137 7.81 3.09 -0.71
CA VAL A 137 6.38 2.77 -0.60
C VAL A 137 5.69 3.30 -1.85
N ALA A 138 5.20 2.40 -2.66
CA ALA A 138 4.47 2.73 -3.88
C ALA A 138 2.98 2.53 -3.67
N ILE A 139 2.20 3.53 -4.05
CA ILE A 139 0.73 3.51 -3.95
C ILE A 139 0.17 3.82 -5.33
N ILE A 140 -0.77 3.01 -5.79
CA ILE A 140 -1.49 3.24 -7.04
C ILE A 140 -2.98 3.05 -6.84
N ASP A 141 -3.76 3.90 -7.46
CA ASP A 141 -5.20 3.74 -7.58
C ASP A 141 -5.64 3.84 -9.05
N ASP A 142 -6.93 3.76 -9.30
CA ASP A 142 -7.51 3.83 -10.64
C ASP A 142 -7.74 5.28 -11.07
N LEU A 143 -6.64 6.03 -11.31
CA LEU A 143 -6.70 7.43 -11.71
C LEU A 143 -7.27 7.61 -13.13
N ALA A 144 -6.83 6.79 -14.07
CA ALA A 144 -7.18 6.94 -15.47
C ALA A 144 -7.26 5.57 -16.16
N ASP A 145 -7.93 5.56 -17.29
CA ASP A 145 -8.04 4.38 -18.17
C ASP A 145 -7.03 4.43 -19.29
N GLN A 146 -6.84 5.59 -19.91
CA GLN A 146 -5.97 5.76 -21.07
C GLN A 146 -5.07 6.98 -20.95
N VAL A 147 -3.91 6.90 -21.60
CA VAL A 147 -3.06 8.04 -21.91
C VAL A 147 -3.16 8.31 -23.41
N LEU A 148 -3.67 9.49 -23.74
CA LEU A 148 -3.77 10.00 -25.11
C LEU A 148 -2.58 10.90 -25.38
N THR A 149 -1.78 10.62 -26.44
CA THR A 149 -0.69 11.48 -26.86
C THR A 149 -1.12 12.28 -28.07
N PHE A 150 -0.89 13.57 -28.07
CA PHE A 150 -1.25 14.47 -29.17
C PHE A 150 -0.01 15.03 -29.86
N GLY A 151 -0.07 15.25 -31.16
CA GLY A 151 0.95 16.04 -31.88
C GLY A 151 0.94 17.51 -31.41
N THR A 152 -0.25 18.06 -31.19
CA THR A 152 -0.50 19.37 -30.57
C THR A 152 -1.67 19.20 -29.62
N LEU A 153 -1.51 19.64 -28.35
CA LEU A 153 -2.60 19.57 -27.39
C LEU A 153 -3.80 20.42 -27.85
N PRO A 154 -5.03 19.93 -27.63
CA PRO A 154 -6.22 20.78 -27.79
C PRO A 154 -6.10 22.06 -26.98
N THR A 155 -6.66 23.17 -27.51
CA THR A 155 -6.61 24.48 -26.83
C THR A 155 -7.40 24.45 -25.52
N ASN A 156 -6.89 25.18 -24.52
CA ASN A 156 -7.53 25.35 -23.21
C ASN A 156 -7.82 24.01 -22.49
N ILE A 157 -6.98 23.00 -22.69
CA ILE A 157 -7.10 21.72 -21.99
C ILE A 157 -6.66 21.87 -20.52
N GLN A 158 -7.46 21.37 -19.59
CA GLN A 158 -7.18 21.40 -18.15
C GLN A 158 -7.67 20.12 -17.48
N VAL A 159 -7.06 19.79 -16.34
CA VAL A 159 -7.53 18.72 -15.45
C VAL A 159 -8.96 19.05 -14.97
N GLY A 160 -9.83 18.03 -14.96
CA GLY A 160 -11.24 18.17 -14.61
C GLY A 160 -12.15 18.55 -15.79
N PHE A 161 -11.62 18.90 -16.94
CA PHE A 161 -12.42 19.12 -18.14
C PHE A 161 -12.92 17.80 -18.73
N GLY A 162 -14.06 17.85 -19.39
CA GLY A 162 -14.60 16.74 -20.16
C GLY A 162 -13.86 16.56 -21.49
N ILE A 163 -13.81 15.31 -21.94
CA ILE A 163 -13.36 14.98 -23.30
C ILE A 163 -14.35 14.02 -23.93
N THR A 164 -14.68 14.25 -25.19
CA THR A 164 -15.60 13.40 -25.95
C THR A 164 -14.97 12.94 -27.24
N GLN A 165 -15.36 11.75 -27.69
CA GLN A 165 -14.99 11.22 -29.02
C GLN A 165 -16.17 10.50 -29.62
N ALA A 166 -16.43 10.69 -30.90
CA ALA A 166 -17.47 9.98 -31.61
C ALA A 166 -17.22 8.48 -31.59
N ILE A 167 -18.25 7.70 -31.31
CA ILE A 167 -18.24 6.24 -31.43
C ILE A 167 -18.28 5.91 -32.92
N PRO A 168 -17.38 5.06 -33.44
CA PRO A 168 -17.43 4.64 -34.83
C PRO A 168 -18.76 4.01 -35.17
N ALA A 169 -19.24 4.25 -36.38
CA ALA A 169 -20.44 3.60 -36.89
C ALA A 169 -20.33 2.06 -36.80
N ASP A 170 -21.45 1.40 -36.64
CA ASP A 170 -21.55 -0.06 -36.53
C ASP A 170 -20.81 -0.69 -35.31
N THR A 171 -20.44 0.11 -34.30
CA THR A 171 -19.88 -0.40 -33.06
C THR A 171 -20.97 -1.06 -32.22
N VAL A 172 -20.78 -2.34 -31.87
CA VAL A 172 -21.67 -3.07 -30.94
C VAL A 172 -21.15 -2.91 -29.52
N LEU A 173 -21.95 -2.34 -28.64
CA LEU A 173 -21.62 -2.20 -27.22
C LEU A 173 -22.04 -3.45 -26.45
N ALA A 174 -21.17 -3.89 -25.52
CA ALA A 174 -21.47 -5.04 -24.67
C ALA A 174 -22.75 -4.80 -23.86
N GLY A 175 -23.61 -5.82 -23.80
CA GLY A 175 -24.90 -5.76 -23.09
C GLY A 175 -26.06 -5.16 -23.90
N SER A 176 -25.83 -4.63 -25.07
CA SER A 176 -26.89 -4.07 -25.93
C SER A 176 -27.55 -5.10 -26.88
N GLY A 177 -27.17 -6.36 -26.81
CA GLY A 177 -27.63 -7.39 -27.75
C GLY A 177 -27.02 -7.19 -29.15
N THR A 178 -27.84 -7.38 -30.18
CA THR A 178 -27.40 -7.21 -31.58
C THR A 178 -27.58 -5.77 -32.10
N THR A 179 -27.88 -4.82 -31.23
CA THR A 179 -28.13 -3.44 -31.65
C THR A 179 -26.80 -2.72 -31.77
N SER A 180 -26.35 -2.41 -32.98
CA SER A 180 -25.23 -1.50 -33.20
C SER A 180 -25.67 -0.07 -32.87
N LEU A 181 -24.82 0.68 -32.16
CA LEU A 181 -24.98 2.13 -32.07
C LEU A 181 -24.55 2.74 -33.40
N LEU A 182 -25.49 3.29 -34.13
CA LEU A 182 -25.24 3.94 -35.42
C LEU A 182 -24.45 5.25 -35.24
N SER A 183 -24.63 5.91 -34.08
CA SER A 183 -23.87 7.08 -33.65
C SER A 183 -23.92 7.27 -32.15
N GLY A 184 -23.03 8.11 -31.63
CA GLY A 184 -22.92 8.41 -30.21
C GLY A 184 -21.52 8.92 -29.87
N HIS A 185 -21.30 9.12 -28.56
CA HIS A 185 -20.00 9.61 -28.05
C HIS A 185 -19.56 8.85 -26.82
N PHE A 186 -18.26 8.57 -26.72
CA PHE A 186 -17.63 8.32 -25.45
C PHE A 186 -17.42 9.64 -24.73
N LYS A 187 -17.62 9.64 -23.42
CA LYS A 187 -17.32 10.76 -22.54
C LYS A 187 -16.33 10.33 -21.47
N GLY A 188 -15.32 11.12 -21.28
CA GLY A 188 -14.35 10.94 -20.22
C GLY A 188 -14.06 12.24 -19.51
N ILE A 189 -13.34 12.15 -18.43
CA ILE A 189 -12.79 13.29 -17.71
C ILE A 189 -11.26 13.25 -17.80
N ILE A 190 -10.66 14.43 -17.96
CA ILE A 190 -9.22 14.61 -17.99
C ILE A 190 -8.72 14.62 -16.54
N THR A 191 -7.87 13.66 -16.20
CA THR A 191 -7.33 13.48 -14.86
C THR A 191 -5.92 14.02 -14.71
N GLU A 192 -5.16 14.11 -15.81
CA GLU A 192 -3.80 14.64 -15.83
C GLU A 192 -3.48 15.23 -17.21
N VAL A 193 -2.65 16.27 -17.24
CA VAL A 193 -2.16 16.90 -18.45
C VAL A 193 -0.66 17.14 -18.36
N ASP A 194 0.13 16.45 -19.18
CA ASP A 194 1.55 16.73 -19.38
C ASP A 194 1.73 17.57 -20.64
N THR A 195 2.00 18.85 -20.46
CA THR A 195 2.19 19.80 -21.56
C THR A 195 3.50 19.61 -22.30
N THR A 196 4.52 19.05 -21.65
CA THR A 196 5.85 18.80 -22.24
C THR A 196 5.81 17.60 -23.17
N LEU A 197 5.29 16.49 -22.69
CA LEU A 197 5.15 15.26 -23.48
C LEU A 197 3.87 15.24 -24.33
N LYS A 198 3.00 16.26 -24.17
CA LYS A 198 1.70 16.36 -24.85
C LYS A 198 0.80 15.15 -24.59
N LYS A 199 0.84 14.66 -23.37
CA LYS A 199 0.05 13.51 -22.92
C LYS A 199 -1.11 13.95 -22.02
N VAL A 200 -2.23 13.26 -22.16
CA VAL A 200 -3.46 13.51 -21.42
C VAL A 200 -3.96 12.18 -20.86
N SER A 201 -4.03 12.08 -19.56
CA SER A 201 -4.65 10.92 -18.90
C SER A 201 -6.16 11.13 -18.81
N VAL A 202 -6.94 10.12 -19.21
CA VAL A 202 -8.40 10.20 -19.32
C VAL A 202 -9.04 9.03 -18.61
N LYS A 203 -10.08 9.33 -17.81
CA LYS A 203 -10.99 8.34 -17.22
C LYS A 203 -12.27 8.31 -18.02
N ILE A 204 -12.66 7.13 -18.52
CA ILE A 204 -13.88 6.93 -19.29
C ILE A 204 -15.05 6.75 -18.32
N LEU A 205 -16.09 7.54 -18.44
CA LEU A 205 -17.21 7.52 -17.51
C LEU A 205 -18.48 6.95 -18.13
N GLU A 206 -18.79 7.33 -19.36
CA GLU A 206 -20.02 6.93 -20.02
C GLU A 206 -19.91 6.92 -21.55
N SER A 207 -20.81 6.19 -22.17
CA SER A 207 -21.13 6.36 -23.59
C SER A 207 -22.54 6.96 -23.72
N VAL A 208 -22.73 7.79 -24.73
CA VAL A 208 -24.01 8.43 -25.03
C VAL A 208 -24.40 8.05 -26.44
N THR A 209 -25.59 7.49 -26.58
CA THR A 209 -26.16 7.17 -27.89
C THR A 209 -26.63 8.43 -28.63
N GLU A 210 -26.92 8.33 -29.93
CA GLU A 210 -27.50 9.44 -30.71
C GLU A 210 -28.84 9.90 -30.14
N ALA A 211 -29.62 8.99 -29.55
CA ALA A 211 -30.86 9.31 -28.86
C ALA A 211 -30.65 10.01 -27.49
N GLY A 212 -29.40 10.26 -27.09
CA GLY A 212 -29.07 10.94 -25.84
C GLY A 212 -29.12 10.04 -24.60
N VAL A 213 -29.20 8.72 -24.77
CA VAL A 213 -29.21 7.77 -23.65
C VAL A 213 -27.79 7.57 -23.18
N SER A 214 -27.51 8.01 -21.96
CA SER A 214 -26.22 7.81 -21.30
C SER A 214 -26.17 6.43 -20.66
N THR A 215 -25.01 5.75 -20.80
CA THR A 215 -24.74 4.46 -20.19
C THR A 215 -23.37 4.53 -19.51
N SER A 216 -23.31 4.19 -18.22
CA SER A 216 -22.04 3.97 -17.54
C SER A 216 -21.30 2.80 -18.17
N VAL A 217 -20.03 2.95 -18.45
CA VAL A 217 -19.22 1.91 -19.10
C VAL A 217 -17.96 1.66 -18.28
N ASP A 218 -17.53 0.40 -18.29
CA ASP A 218 -16.23 0.02 -17.74
C ASP A 218 -15.22 -0.04 -18.88
N TYR A 219 -14.04 0.51 -18.61
CA TYR A 219 -12.94 0.48 -19.56
C TYR A 219 -12.48 -0.95 -19.81
N GLN A 220 -12.25 -1.26 -21.07
CA GLN A 220 -11.71 -2.53 -21.51
C GLN A 220 -10.51 -2.26 -22.42
N PRO A 221 -9.27 -2.66 -22.06
CA PRO A 221 -8.05 -2.34 -22.79
C PRO A 221 -8.12 -2.74 -24.28
N ASN A 222 -8.70 -3.89 -24.56
CA ASN A 222 -8.88 -4.43 -25.90
C ASN A 222 -10.32 -4.32 -26.43
N GLY A 223 -11.17 -3.61 -25.68
CA GLY A 223 -12.59 -3.44 -26.00
C GLY A 223 -12.89 -2.21 -26.84
N ILE A 224 -14.17 -2.01 -27.08
CA ILE A 224 -14.74 -0.87 -27.82
C ILE A 224 -14.89 0.38 -26.96
N TYR A 225 -14.88 0.24 -25.62
CA TYR A 225 -15.02 1.34 -24.66
C TYR A 225 -13.66 2.02 -24.42
N LYS A 226 -13.12 2.61 -25.47
CA LYS A 226 -11.83 3.34 -25.41
C LYS A 226 -11.79 4.47 -26.42
N PHE A 227 -11.02 5.50 -26.10
CA PHE A 227 -10.66 6.55 -27.05
C PHE A 227 -9.69 5.99 -28.09
N GLY A 228 -9.95 6.28 -29.34
CA GLY A 228 -9.09 5.96 -30.46
C GLY A 228 -8.30 7.17 -30.96
N ASN A 229 -7.80 7.10 -32.21
CA ASN A 229 -7.01 8.16 -32.84
C ASN A 229 -7.86 9.17 -33.64
N THR A 230 -9.20 9.08 -33.54
CA THR A 230 -10.10 10.04 -34.17
C THR A 230 -10.16 11.37 -33.39
N VAL A 231 -10.82 12.37 -33.96
CA VAL A 231 -10.92 13.68 -33.31
C VAL A 231 -11.61 13.58 -31.96
N ALA A 232 -10.95 14.06 -30.92
CA ALA A 232 -11.52 14.26 -29.62
C ALA A 232 -11.79 15.75 -29.38
N THR A 233 -12.88 16.06 -28.67
CA THR A 233 -13.28 17.42 -28.32
C THR A 233 -13.20 17.60 -26.82
N VAL A 234 -12.50 18.66 -26.37
CA VAL A 234 -12.39 19.02 -24.97
C VAL A 234 -13.51 20.03 -24.63
N HIS A 235 -14.14 19.85 -23.49
CA HIS A 235 -15.23 20.67 -23.00
C HIS A 235 -14.89 21.21 -21.59
N ASN A 236 -15.11 22.49 -21.38
CA ASN A 236 -14.95 23.08 -20.03
C ASN A 236 -16.06 22.63 -19.08
N ASN A 237 -15.98 23.04 -17.80
CA ASN A 237 -16.95 22.68 -16.78
C ASN A 237 -18.38 23.19 -17.04
N SER A 238 -18.55 24.12 -17.99
CA SER A 238 -19.87 24.58 -18.45
C SER A 238 -20.36 23.79 -19.69
N GLY A 239 -19.65 22.75 -20.12
CA GLY A 239 -19.99 21.94 -21.28
C GLY A 239 -19.69 22.59 -22.62
N VAL A 240 -19.01 23.74 -22.66
CA VAL A 240 -18.64 24.43 -23.90
C VAL A 240 -17.37 23.81 -24.47
N ALA A 241 -17.38 23.47 -25.76
CA ALA A 241 -16.21 22.99 -26.47
C ALA A 241 -15.11 24.07 -26.49
N THR A 242 -13.91 23.72 -26.05
CA THR A 242 -12.76 24.62 -25.95
C THR A 242 -11.66 24.33 -26.93
N GLY A 243 -11.57 23.09 -27.40
CA GLY A 243 -10.56 22.69 -28.36
C GLY A 243 -10.80 21.28 -28.89
N THR A 244 -10.19 21.00 -30.02
CA THR A 244 -10.22 19.68 -30.65
C THR A 244 -8.81 19.20 -30.98
N GLY A 245 -8.62 17.89 -31.06
CA GLY A 245 -7.38 17.29 -31.48
C GLY A 245 -7.54 15.79 -31.72
N SER A 246 -6.72 15.24 -32.60
CA SER A 246 -6.66 13.79 -32.79
C SER A 246 -5.46 13.22 -32.06
N PRO A 247 -5.66 12.24 -31.15
CA PRO A 247 -4.54 11.55 -30.53
C PRO A 247 -3.70 10.83 -31.62
N SER A 248 -2.40 10.97 -31.56
CA SER A 248 -1.47 10.19 -32.39
C SER A 248 -1.21 8.80 -31.82
N SER A 249 -1.42 8.63 -30.53
CA SER A 249 -1.30 7.36 -29.81
C SER A 249 -2.27 7.34 -28.64
N ASN A 250 -2.77 6.14 -28.33
CA ASN A 250 -3.58 5.88 -27.14
C ASN A 250 -3.09 4.55 -26.54
N VAL A 251 -2.73 4.58 -25.26
CA VAL A 251 -2.23 3.42 -24.53
C VAL A 251 -2.99 3.27 -23.22
N ASP A 252 -3.00 2.06 -22.70
CA ASP A 252 -3.55 1.80 -21.38
C ASP A 252 -2.75 2.58 -20.33
N TRP A 253 -3.46 3.27 -19.42
CA TRP A 253 -2.80 4.07 -18.40
C TRP A 253 -2.04 3.20 -17.40
N PHE A 254 -2.64 2.10 -16.94
CA PHE A 254 -2.04 1.22 -15.93
C PHE A 254 -0.79 0.51 -16.46
N ASP A 255 -0.81 0.08 -17.72
CA ASP A 255 0.34 -0.54 -18.36
C ASP A 255 1.55 0.40 -18.48
N SER A 256 1.30 1.71 -18.46
CA SER A 256 2.35 2.72 -18.50
C SER A 256 2.92 3.07 -17.12
N GLN A 257 2.32 2.56 -16.04
CA GLN A 257 2.73 2.91 -14.68
C GLN A 257 3.87 2.04 -14.19
N ALA A 258 4.85 2.69 -13.55
CA ALA A 258 6.03 2.03 -13.05
C ALA A 258 6.51 2.62 -11.72
N ILE A 259 7.09 1.76 -10.89
CA ILE A 259 7.76 2.12 -9.65
C ILE A 259 9.23 2.38 -9.98
N GLN A 260 9.66 3.62 -9.78
CA GLN A 260 11.06 4.00 -9.97
C GLN A 260 11.85 3.65 -8.72
N LEU A 261 12.83 2.78 -8.86
CA LEU A 261 13.80 2.42 -7.83
C LEU A 261 15.15 3.07 -8.15
N THR A 262 16.05 3.08 -7.19
CA THR A 262 17.38 3.67 -7.37
C THR A 262 18.16 3.05 -8.52
N ASN A 263 18.10 1.73 -8.67
CA ASN A 263 18.89 1.00 -9.68
C ASN A 263 18.03 0.26 -10.72
N SER A 264 16.70 0.34 -10.64
CA SER A 264 15.81 -0.41 -11.52
C SER A 264 14.42 0.22 -11.58
N THR A 265 13.57 -0.35 -12.43
CA THR A 265 12.17 0.06 -12.54
C THR A 265 11.30 -1.20 -12.54
N ILE A 266 10.22 -1.19 -11.79
CA ILE A 266 9.25 -2.28 -11.74
C ILE A 266 7.92 -1.76 -12.28
N ASN A 267 7.39 -2.38 -13.33
CA ASN A 267 6.07 -2.02 -13.82
C ASN A 267 4.98 -2.58 -12.91
N TRP A 268 3.94 -1.81 -12.68
CA TRP A 268 2.83 -2.21 -11.82
C TRP A 268 2.11 -3.46 -12.31
N ASN A 269 1.97 -3.65 -13.61
CA ASN A 269 1.37 -4.85 -14.21
C ASN A 269 2.15 -6.16 -13.91
N ASN A 270 3.42 -6.07 -13.49
CA ASN A 270 4.19 -7.21 -13.00
C ASN A 270 3.92 -7.53 -11.52
N ILE A 271 3.24 -6.64 -10.80
CA ILE A 271 2.96 -6.78 -9.36
C ILE A 271 1.53 -7.21 -9.11
N ALA A 272 0.58 -6.57 -9.78
CA ALA A 272 -0.85 -6.73 -9.58
C ALA A 272 -1.63 -6.38 -10.84
N GLU A 273 -2.91 -6.76 -10.86
CA GLU A 273 -3.89 -6.24 -11.79
C GLU A 273 -4.27 -4.80 -11.43
N ARG A 274 -4.93 -4.09 -12.37
CA ARG A 274 -5.42 -2.73 -12.13
C ARG A 274 -6.33 -2.69 -10.88
N PRO A 275 -6.14 -1.72 -9.96
CA PRO A 275 -7.13 -1.49 -8.91
C PRO A 275 -8.46 -1.05 -9.55
N GLY A 276 -9.56 -1.47 -8.97
CA GLY A 276 -10.87 -1.26 -9.55
C GLY A 276 -11.91 -0.81 -8.52
N THR A 277 -13.04 -1.49 -8.53
CA THR A 277 -14.16 -1.23 -7.63
C THR A 277 -14.37 -2.44 -6.74
N SER A 278 -14.26 -2.24 -5.42
CA SER A 278 -14.52 -3.30 -4.46
C SER A 278 -16.01 -3.72 -4.46
N SER A 279 -16.30 -4.94 -4.04
CA SER A 279 -17.67 -5.40 -3.87
C SER A 279 -18.45 -4.55 -2.85
N PHE A 280 -17.75 -4.01 -1.85
CA PHE A 280 -18.33 -3.09 -0.88
C PHE A 280 -18.79 -1.78 -1.51
N ALA A 281 -17.97 -1.18 -2.36
CA ALA A 281 -18.29 0.05 -3.08
C ALA A 281 -19.37 -0.19 -4.14
N ALA A 282 -19.26 -1.28 -4.90
CA ALA A 282 -20.25 -1.65 -5.92
C ALA A 282 -21.66 -1.83 -5.35
N ALA A 283 -21.78 -2.45 -4.15
CA ALA A 283 -23.07 -2.59 -3.45
C ALA A 283 -23.68 -1.26 -2.98
N ARG A 284 -22.95 -0.15 -3.09
CA ARG A 284 -23.35 1.22 -2.69
C ARG A 284 -23.35 2.19 -3.88
N ASP A 285 -23.40 1.65 -5.09
CA ASP A 285 -23.33 2.43 -6.34
C ASP A 285 -22.11 3.36 -6.42
N SER A 286 -21.03 3.00 -5.69
CA SER A 286 -19.74 3.70 -5.71
C SER A 286 -18.74 2.95 -6.61
N ARG A 287 -17.72 3.67 -7.11
CA ARG A 287 -16.75 3.12 -8.07
C ARG A 287 -15.34 3.61 -7.74
N PHE A 288 -14.34 2.85 -8.20
CA PHE A 288 -12.92 3.23 -8.18
C PHE A 288 -12.36 3.50 -6.78
N ASP A 289 -12.78 2.68 -5.81
CA ASP A 289 -12.34 2.83 -4.43
C ASP A 289 -11.07 2.06 -4.09
N GLU A 290 -10.66 1.12 -4.94
CA GLU A 290 -9.50 0.29 -4.66
C GLU A 290 -8.17 1.03 -4.83
N VAL A 291 -7.22 0.67 -3.97
CA VAL A 291 -5.82 1.09 -4.04
C VAL A 291 -4.91 -0.10 -3.76
N HIS A 292 -3.72 -0.08 -4.33
CA HIS A 292 -2.66 -1.02 -4.00
C HIS A 292 -1.51 -0.30 -3.32
N VAL A 293 -0.92 -0.94 -2.33
CA VAL A 293 0.25 -0.45 -1.60
C VAL A 293 1.32 -1.53 -1.61
N VAL A 294 2.53 -1.17 -2.00
CA VAL A 294 3.68 -2.06 -2.07
C VAL A 294 4.84 -1.45 -1.33
N VAL A 295 5.50 -2.23 -0.49
CA VAL A 295 6.71 -1.82 0.23
C VAL A 295 7.91 -2.56 -0.35
N ILE A 296 8.94 -1.82 -0.72
CA ILE A 296 10.12 -2.34 -1.42
C ILE A 296 11.38 -1.88 -0.69
N ASP A 297 12.31 -2.80 -0.53
CA ASP A 297 13.67 -2.53 -0.06
C ASP A 297 14.50 -2.00 -1.24
N ASP A 298 14.46 -0.69 -1.48
CA ASP A 298 15.04 -0.06 -2.67
C ASP A 298 16.57 -0.25 -2.76
N THR A 299 17.26 -0.16 -1.62
CA THR A 299 18.73 -0.23 -1.55
C THR A 299 19.27 -1.55 -1.03
N GLY A 300 18.42 -2.44 -0.50
CA GLY A 300 18.83 -3.72 0.07
C GLY A 300 19.27 -3.65 1.54
N GLU A 301 18.98 -2.58 2.25
CA GLU A 301 19.33 -2.43 3.67
C GLU A 301 18.65 -3.48 4.56
N VAL A 302 17.42 -3.85 4.24
CA VAL A 302 16.65 -4.82 5.03
C VAL A 302 16.99 -6.24 4.63
N THR A 303 16.94 -6.57 3.33
CA THR A 303 17.06 -7.95 2.83
C THR A 303 18.48 -8.30 2.40
N GLY A 304 19.30 -7.32 2.09
CA GLY A 304 20.60 -7.50 1.42
C GLY A 304 20.50 -7.47 -0.11
N ASN A 305 19.31 -7.44 -0.68
CA ASN A 305 19.08 -7.41 -2.12
C ASN A 305 18.22 -6.21 -2.50
N ALA A 306 18.80 -5.26 -3.22
CA ALA A 306 18.10 -4.08 -3.69
C ALA A 306 16.92 -4.43 -4.60
N GLY A 307 15.81 -3.71 -4.44
CA GLY A 307 14.59 -3.91 -5.24
C GLY A 307 13.71 -5.07 -4.78
N THR A 308 13.99 -5.67 -3.62
CA THR A 308 13.15 -6.74 -3.08
C THR A 308 11.80 -6.20 -2.59
N VAL A 309 10.71 -6.79 -3.07
CA VAL A 309 9.37 -6.48 -2.59
C VAL A 309 9.17 -7.14 -1.24
N LEU A 310 9.00 -6.32 -0.19
CA LEU A 310 8.78 -6.78 1.19
C LEU A 310 7.32 -7.12 1.45
N GLU A 311 6.42 -6.24 1.02
CA GLU A 311 4.98 -6.39 1.28
C GLU A 311 4.18 -5.99 0.04
N LYS A 312 3.07 -6.71 -0.19
CA LYS A 312 2.05 -6.39 -1.19
C LYS A 312 0.68 -6.35 -0.52
N HIS A 313 0.07 -5.20 -0.52
CA HIS A 313 -1.28 -4.99 0.01
C HIS A 313 -2.17 -4.54 -1.14
N LEU A 314 -2.98 -5.44 -1.66
CA LEU A 314 -3.74 -5.26 -2.89
C LEU A 314 -5.24 -5.19 -2.62
N GLY A 315 -5.98 -4.44 -3.44
CA GLY A 315 -7.44 -4.33 -3.34
C GLY A 315 -7.91 -3.69 -2.02
N LEU A 316 -7.16 -2.71 -1.50
CA LEU A 316 -7.56 -1.96 -0.31
C LEU A 316 -8.55 -0.87 -0.69
N SER A 317 -9.52 -0.56 0.17
CA SER A 317 -10.52 0.47 -0.10
C SER A 317 -10.11 1.86 0.41
N LYS A 318 -10.42 2.90 -0.34
CA LYS A 318 -10.38 4.31 0.09
C LYS A 318 -11.51 4.67 1.07
N ALA A 319 -12.59 3.88 1.09
CA ALA A 319 -13.73 4.11 1.97
C ALA A 319 -13.38 3.75 3.42
N LYS A 320 -13.60 4.71 4.34
CA LYS A 320 -13.29 4.53 5.77
C LYS A 320 -14.07 3.40 6.44
N ASP A 321 -15.26 3.13 5.96
CA ASP A 321 -16.18 2.07 6.39
C ASP A 321 -16.08 0.81 5.52
N GLY A 322 -15.09 0.75 4.61
CA GLY A 322 -14.87 -0.38 3.72
C GLY A 322 -14.64 -1.69 4.46
N LEU A 323 -15.31 -2.75 4.01
CA LEU A 323 -15.21 -4.08 4.56
C LEU A 323 -15.02 -5.11 3.45
N TYR A 324 -14.22 -6.14 3.72
CA TYR A 324 -14.23 -7.37 2.94
C TYR A 324 -15.50 -8.19 3.22
N SER A 325 -15.81 -9.15 2.35
CA SER A 325 -17.01 -9.99 2.45
C SER A 325 -17.16 -10.71 3.80
N LEU A 326 -16.06 -10.98 4.49
CA LEU A 326 -16.03 -11.59 5.82
C LEU A 326 -16.11 -10.59 6.98
N GLY A 327 -16.29 -9.29 6.68
CA GLY A 327 -16.44 -8.25 7.69
C GLY A 327 -15.15 -7.66 8.25
N SER A 328 -13.97 -8.09 7.77
CA SER A 328 -12.71 -7.44 8.16
C SER A 328 -12.54 -6.09 7.45
N PRO A 329 -11.90 -5.09 8.10
CA PRO A 329 -11.69 -3.77 7.50
C PRO A 329 -10.85 -3.85 6.22
N SER A 330 -11.35 -3.27 5.14
CA SER A 330 -10.60 -3.09 3.89
C SER A 330 -10.08 -1.66 3.71
N TYR A 331 -10.44 -0.74 4.60
CA TYR A 331 -9.92 0.63 4.57
C TYR A 331 -8.41 0.64 4.68
N TRP A 332 -7.71 1.20 3.69
CA TRP A 332 -6.28 1.07 3.49
C TRP A 332 -5.43 1.43 4.73
N ARG A 333 -5.75 2.51 5.46
CA ARG A 333 -5.00 2.86 6.68
C ARG A 333 -5.18 1.83 7.80
N LYS A 334 -6.42 1.42 8.06
CA LYS A 334 -6.73 0.43 9.10
C LYS A 334 -6.18 -0.95 8.75
N TYR A 335 -6.23 -1.30 7.46
CA TYR A 335 -5.65 -2.54 6.97
C TYR A 335 -4.12 -2.55 7.17
N LEU A 336 -3.41 -1.50 6.77
CA LEU A 336 -1.95 -1.39 6.96
C LEU A 336 -1.58 -1.38 8.45
N TYR A 337 -2.35 -0.71 9.31
CA TYR A 337 -2.15 -0.77 10.74
C TYR A 337 -2.18 -2.21 11.27
N ASN A 338 -3.11 -3.04 10.81
CA ASN A 338 -3.29 -4.41 11.27
C ASN A 338 -2.30 -5.41 10.65
N ASN A 339 -1.90 -5.21 9.39
CA ASN A 339 -1.28 -6.24 8.58
C ASN A 339 0.15 -5.91 8.10
N SER A 340 0.54 -4.63 8.02
CA SER A 340 1.90 -4.28 7.64
C SER A 340 2.87 -4.48 8.80
N THR A 341 4.03 -5.05 8.54
CA THR A 341 5.12 -5.22 9.51
C THR A 341 6.17 -4.12 9.41
N ASN A 342 6.17 -3.35 8.32
CA ASN A 342 7.22 -2.37 8.04
C ASN A 342 6.75 -0.92 8.12
N ILE A 343 5.47 -0.64 7.88
CA ILE A 343 4.98 0.74 7.77
C ILE A 343 3.67 1.00 8.53
N PHE A 344 3.46 2.28 8.84
CA PHE A 344 2.16 2.87 9.16
C PHE A 344 1.77 3.88 8.07
N ALA A 345 0.49 3.93 7.75
CA ALA A 345 -0.06 5.00 6.92
C ALA A 345 -0.41 6.22 7.80
N GLY A 346 0.26 7.33 7.57
CA GLY A 346 0.03 8.59 8.30
C GLY A 346 -1.18 9.35 7.80
N GLY A 347 -1.14 9.80 6.56
CA GLY A 347 -2.21 10.52 5.89
C GLY A 347 -2.44 10.01 4.48
N ALA A 348 -3.59 10.33 3.91
CA ALA A 348 -3.85 10.01 2.52
C ALA A 348 -2.98 10.88 1.60
N PRO A 349 -2.36 10.31 0.55
CA PRO A 349 -1.79 11.09 -0.54
C PRO A 349 -2.84 12.04 -1.14
N ALA A 350 -2.38 13.15 -1.70
CA ALA A 350 -3.27 14.09 -2.38
C ALA A 350 -4.08 13.38 -3.46
N GLY A 351 -5.38 13.58 -3.48
CA GLY A 351 -6.28 12.98 -4.46
C GLY A 351 -6.85 11.60 -4.09
N ILE A 352 -6.18 10.79 -3.28
CA ILE A 352 -6.63 9.41 -2.99
C ILE A 352 -7.96 9.36 -2.21
N VAL A 353 -8.28 10.40 -1.45
CA VAL A 353 -9.52 10.48 -0.64
C VAL A 353 -10.39 11.67 -1.07
N THR A 354 -9.80 12.68 -1.70
CA THR A 354 -10.46 13.96 -2.01
C THR A 354 -11.04 14.01 -3.41
N THR A 355 -10.67 13.07 -4.28
CA THR A 355 -11.20 12.95 -5.64
C THR A 355 -11.69 11.54 -5.91
N SER A 356 -12.69 11.42 -6.80
CA SER A 356 -13.19 10.11 -7.25
C SER A 356 -12.17 9.33 -8.10
N PHE A 357 -11.13 9.99 -8.57
CA PHE A 357 -10.13 9.43 -9.48
C PHE A 357 -8.82 9.11 -8.78
N GLY A 358 -8.65 9.53 -7.52
CA GLY A 358 -7.49 9.22 -6.72
C GLY A 358 -6.22 9.99 -7.07
N ALA A 359 -5.09 9.53 -6.54
CA ALA A 359 -3.78 10.16 -6.67
C ALA A 359 -2.94 9.60 -7.84
N GLY A 360 -3.41 8.55 -8.50
CA GLY A 360 -2.61 7.84 -9.50
C GLY A 360 -1.50 7.01 -8.88
N ALA A 361 -0.40 6.86 -9.62
CA ALA A 361 0.77 6.12 -9.15
C ALA A 361 1.74 7.07 -8.45
N THR A 362 1.95 6.89 -7.15
CA THR A 362 2.86 7.69 -6.34
C THR A 362 3.90 6.81 -5.66
N ASN A 363 5.13 7.33 -5.54
CA ASN A 363 6.24 6.62 -4.94
C ASN A 363 6.85 7.48 -3.82
N TYR A 364 6.90 6.93 -2.62
CA TYR A 364 7.44 7.58 -1.44
C TYR A 364 8.72 6.88 -1.01
N THR A 365 9.79 7.64 -0.83
CA THR A 365 11.02 7.15 -0.20
C THR A 365 11.02 7.60 1.25
N LEU A 366 11.26 6.68 2.18
CA LEU A 366 11.39 7.00 3.59
C LEU A 366 12.81 7.47 3.90
N SER A 367 12.95 8.47 4.77
CA SER A 367 14.24 9.03 5.21
C SER A 367 14.18 9.56 6.64
#